data_fe9bbf09d51ac67cc13908e7c3214cef
#
_entry.id   fe9bbf09d51ac67cc13908e7c3214cef
#
_cell.length_a   1.000
_cell.length_b   1.000
_cell.length_c   1.000
_cell.angle_alpha   90.00
_cell.angle_beta   90.00
_cell.angle_gamma   90.00
#
_symmetry.space_group_name_H-M   'P 1'
#
loop_
_entity.id
_entity.type
_entity.pdbx_description
1 polymer ?
#
loop_
_entity_poly.entity_id
_entity_poly.type
_entity_poly.pdbx_seq_one_letter_code
_entity_poly.pdbx_strand_id
1 'polypeptide(L)'
;MKILILGAGQVGSSAAYHLSREEANEVTVVDMRAEVLRELQDRLDIRTVVGHAAYPDILERAGADDADIIVALTDADETNMVACQIAYTLYHTPTKIGRIRSAEYMNTRKLFAQDAIPVDVRISPEQLVCEYIEQLILYPGALQVLDFADGRVRLVGARADHRGSLVGQKIAALKDHIPNTEGRIAAIYRDGKSLKPDGDTIIHEGDEVFFIAARQDVRVFMSEVRKLEDPVKRVVIAGGGNIGVRLALALEQTNQVKIIERNPERARAISEQLNKAIVLVGDAADEESLNAP
;
A
#
# COMPACT_ATOMS: atom_id res chain seq x y z
N MET A 1 -17.03 0.87 17.47
CA MET A 1 -16.11 -0.27 17.67
C MET A 1 -15.00 0.17 18.61
N LYS A 2 -14.55 -0.72 19.49
CA LYS A 2 -13.40 -0.49 20.38
C LYS A 2 -12.13 -1.01 19.72
N ILE A 3 -11.24 -0.10 19.38
CA ILE A 3 -10.04 -0.39 18.58
C ILE A 3 -8.81 -0.08 19.43
N LEU A 4 -7.96 -1.09 19.63
CA LEU A 4 -6.71 -0.97 20.35
C LEU A 4 -5.53 -0.97 19.34
N ILE A 5 -4.81 0.15 19.25
CA ILE A 5 -3.64 0.32 18.40
C ILE A 5 -2.38 0.21 19.23
N LEU A 6 -1.47 -0.69 18.87
CA LEU A 6 -0.21 -0.93 19.55
C LEU A 6 0.96 -0.38 18.70
N GLY A 7 1.60 0.68 19.20
CA GLY A 7 2.63 1.44 18.53
C GLY A 7 2.13 2.75 17.93
N ALA A 8 2.71 3.86 18.37
CA ALA A 8 2.44 5.22 17.91
C ALA A 8 3.52 5.75 16.95
N GLY A 9 4.15 4.88 16.18
CA GLY A 9 5.02 5.25 15.08
C GLY A 9 4.23 5.84 13.91
N GLN A 10 4.88 6.11 12.79
CA GLN A 10 4.25 6.74 11.63
C GLN A 10 2.96 6.02 11.17
N VAL A 11 2.98 4.69 11.07
CA VAL A 11 1.82 3.89 10.65
C VAL A 11 0.72 3.93 11.71
N GLY A 12 1.07 3.71 12.99
CA GLY A 12 0.09 3.69 14.08
C GLY A 12 -0.56 5.06 14.33
N SER A 13 0.21 6.15 14.24
CA SER A 13 -0.32 7.51 14.34
C SER A 13 -1.28 7.84 13.19
N SER A 14 -0.94 7.41 11.96
CA SER A 14 -1.82 7.57 10.81
C SER A 14 -3.10 6.74 10.96
N ALA A 15 -3.01 5.49 11.43
CA ALA A 15 -4.17 4.66 11.70
C ALA A 15 -5.07 5.29 12.78
N ALA A 16 -4.48 5.76 13.88
CA ALA A 16 -5.22 6.46 14.94
C ALA A 16 -5.95 7.68 14.41
N TYR A 17 -5.29 8.50 13.59
CA TYR A 17 -5.91 9.69 12.96
C TYR A 17 -7.12 9.34 12.10
N HIS A 18 -7.02 8.32 11.26
CA HIS A 18 -8.14 7.95 10.38
C HIS A 18 -9.27 7.28 11.13
N LEU A 19 -8.95 6.35 12.04
CA LEU A 19 -9.96 5.57 12.76
C LEU A 19 -10.70 6.39 13.83
N SER A 20 -10.06 7.36 14.49
CA SER A 20 -10.71 8.21 15.49
C SER A 20 -11.68 9.25 14.90
N ARG A 21 -11.66 9.47 13.58
CA ARG A 21 -12.58 10.40 12.91
C ARG A 21 -13.97 9.82 12.64
N GLU A 22 -14.09 8.52 12.73
CA GLU A 22 -15.38 7.82 12.67
C GLU A 22 -16.02 7.85 14.05
N GLU A 23 -17.11 8.58 14.22
CA GLU A 23 -17.82 8.77 15.51
C GLU A 23 -18.20 7.47 16.21
N ALA A 24 -18.34 6.37 15.47
CA ALA A 24 -18.66 5.05 16.01
C ALA A 24 -17.44 4.31 16.61
N ASN A 25 -16.22 4.87 16.52
CA ASN A 25 -15.00 4.23 16.99
C ASN A 25 -14.48 4.84 18.29
N GLU A 26 -14.16 3.98 19.25
CA GLU A 26 -13.38 4.30 20.46
C GLU A 26 -11.95 3.79 20.25
N VAL A 27 -11.00 4.70 20.11
CA VAL A 27 -9.62 4.36 19.80
C VAL A 27 -8.73 4.53 21.03
N THR A 28 -8.01 3.46 21.40
CA THR A 28 -6.95 3.48 22.42
C THR A 28 -5.60 3.23 21.74
N VAL A 29 -4.58 4.01 22.07
CA VAL A 29 -3.23 3.87 21.53
C VAL A 29 -2.23 3.55 22.63
N VAL A 30 -1.39 2.53 22.42
CA VAL A 30 -0.31 2.12 23.35
C VAL A 30 1.05 2.40 22.69
N ASP A 31 1.95 3.07 23.39
CA ASP A 31 3.36 3.23 22.98
C ASP A 31 4.24 3.39 24.25
N MET A 32 5.52 3.06 24.14
CA MET A 32 6.47 3.27 25.23
C MET A 32 6.84 4.75 25.42
N ARG A 33 6.70 5.57 24.39
CA ARG A 33 7.10 6.98 24.35
C ARG A 33 5.93 7.87 24.75
N ALA A 34 5.96 8.37 25.97
CA ALA A 34 4.89 9.22 26.51
C ALA A 34 4.71 10.54 25.75
N GLU A 35 5.80 11.10 25.19
CA GLU A 35 5.77 12.34 24.41
C GLU A 35 4.96 12.17 23.11
N VAL A 36 5.13 11.07 22.39
CA VAL A 36 4.39 10.79 21.15
C VAL A 36 2.91 10.61 21.43
N LEU A 37 2.58 9.94 22.54
CA LEU A 37 1.18 9.75 22.95
C LEU A 37 0.50 11.07 23.33
N ARG A 38 1.22 12.00 24.01
CA ARG A 38 0.70 13.34 24.32
C ARG A 38 0.40 14.14 23.06
N GLU A 39 1.34 14.16 22.10
CA GLU A 39 1.14 14.84 20.80
C GLU A 39 -0.07 14.32 20.02
N LEU A 40 -0.34 13.01 20.09
CA LEU A 40 -1.52 12.42 19.48
C LEU A 40 -2.80 12.81 20.22
N GLN A 41 -2.79 12.76 21.55
CA GLN A 41 -3.94 13.10 22.39
C GLN A 41 -4.34 14.58 22.32
N ASP A 42 -3.36 15.48 22.11
CA ASP A 42 -3.61 16.92 21.89
C ASP A 42 -4.36 17.19 20.57
N ARG A 43 -4.34 16.25 19.63
CA ARG A 43 -4.88 16.42 18.27
C ARG A 43 -6.05 15.53 17.95
N LEU A 44 -6.23 14.44 18.68
CA LEU A 44 -7.21 13.39 18.41
C LEU A 44 -8.00 13.08 19.69
N ASP A 45 -9.27 12.78 19.53
CA ASP A 45 -10.10 12.24 20.62
C ASP A 45 -9.83 10.73 20.76
N ILE A 46 -8.79 10.41 21.53
CA ILE A 46 -8.31 9.05 21.75
C ILE A 46 -7.87 8.84 23.20
N ARG A 47 -7.95 7.61 23.66
CA ARG A 47 -7.32 7.18 24.91
C ARG A 47 -5.88 6.76 24.64
N THR A 48 -4.97 7.03 25.58
CA THR A 48 -3.57 6.64 25.47
C THR A 48 -3.10 5.87 26.70
N VAL A 49 -2.21 4.89 26.50
CA VAL A 49 -1.59 4.10 27.57
C VAL A 49 -0.10 3.98 27.30
N VAL A 50 0.71 4.45 28.24
CA VAL A 50 2.18 4.32 28.16
C VAL A 50 2.58 2.93 28.65
N GLY A 51 3.29 2.18 27.78
CA GLY A 51 3.79 0.85 28.13
C GLY A 51 4.22 0.02 26.93
N HIS A 52 4.77 -1.16 27.23
CA HIS A 52 5.21 -2.09 26.19
C HIS A 52 4.01 -2.92 25.65
N ALA A 53 3.85 -2.92 24.34
CA ALA A 53 2.70 -3.50 23.63
C ALA A 53 2.49 -5.03 23.84
N ALA A 54 3.53 -5.75 24.24
CA ALA A 54 3.46 -7.19 24.49
C ALA A 54 3.38 -7.54 26.00
N TYR A 55 3.02 -6.58 26.86
CA TYR A 55 2.84 -6.89 28.30
C TYR A 55 1.35 -7.00 28.63
N PRO A 56 0.91 -8.12 29.25
CA PRO A 56 -0.51 -8.37 29.54
C PRO A 56 -1.17 -7.27 30.37
N ASP A 57 -0.48 -6.77 31.42
CA ASP A 57 -0.99 -5.68 32.27
C ASP A 57 -1.21 -4.37 31.52
N ILE A 58 -0.37 -4.08 30.52
CA ILE A 58 -0.51 -2.91 29.66
C ILE A 58 -1.70 -3.10 28.72
N LEU A 59 -1.87 -4.28 28.14
CA LEU A 59 -3.02 -4.59 27.28
C LEU A 59 -4.34 -4.54 28.05
N GLU A 60 -4.37 -5.07 29.29
CA GLU A 60 -5.53 -4.98 30.17
C GLU A 60 -5.89 -3.51 30.48
N ARG A 61 -4.91 -2.70 30.89
CA ARG A 61 -5.10 -1.27 31.15
C ARG A 61 -5.56 -0.51 29.90
N ALA A 62 -5.19 -0.97 28.73
CA ALA A 62 -5.60 -0.39 27.45
C ALA A 62 -7.00 -0.81 27.02
N GLY A 63 -7.64 -1.76 27.72
CA GLY A 63 -8.98 -2.24 27.45
C GLY A 63 -9.03 -3.40 26.44
N ALA A 64 -8.00 -4.26 26.45
CA ALA A 64 -7.95 -5.43 25.57
C ALA A 64 -9.06 -6.45 25.84
N ASP A 65 -9.61 -6.45 27.08
CA ASP A 65 -10.68 -7.32 27.54
C ASP A 65 -12.03 -7.09 26.85
N ASP A 66 -12.25 -5.88 26.32
CA ASP A 66 -13.47 -5.55 25.58
C ASP A 66 -13.20 -4.94 24.18
N ALA A 67 -11.97 -5.05 23.68
CA ALA A 67 -11.60 -4.59 22.35
C ALA A 67 -12.19 -5.49 21.26
N ASP A 68 -12.85 -4.88 20.27
CA ASP A 68 -13.32 -5.57 19.07
C ASP A 68 -12.16 -5.93 18.15
N ILE A 69 -11.18 -5.02 18.08
CA ILE A 69 -10.03 -5.15 17.17
C ILE A 69 -8.75 -4.72 17.88
N ILE A 70 -7.69 -5.53 17.73
CA ILE A 70 -6.32 -5.13 18.04
C ILE A 70 -5.53 -4.96 16.75
N VAL A 71 -4.82 -3.82 16.64
CA VAL A 71 -3.94 -3.49 15.49
C VAL A 71 -2.53 -3.28 16.01
N ALA A 72 -1.70 -4.31 15.91
CA ALA A 72 -0.31 -4.30 16.38
C ALA A 72 0.62 -3.76 15.30
N LEU A 73 1.13 -2.53 15.49
CA LEU A 73 1.89 -1.73 14.51
C LEU A 73 3.24 -1.27 15.04
N THR A 74 3.80 -1.98 16.02
CA THR A 74 5.14 -1.65 16.53
C THR A 74 6.22 -1.89 15.45
N ASP A 75 7.44 -1.53 15.74
CA ASP A 75 8.59 -1.72 14.85
C ASP A 75 9.21 -3.13 14.93
N ALA A 76 8.72 -4.01 15.81
CA ALA A 76 9.17 -5.38 15.95
C ALA A 76 8.06 -6.38 15.62
N ASP A 77 8.30 -7.23 14.62
CA ASP A 77 7.36 -8.27 14.18
C ASP A 77 7.02 -9.22 15.33
N GLU A 78 8.02 -9.60 16.13
CA GLU A 78 7.88 -10.48 17.29
C GLU A 78 6.98 -9.86 18.36
N THR A 79 7.12 -8.56 18.63
CA THR A 79 6.24 -7.83 19.55
C THR A 79 4.81 -7.84 19.06
N ASN A 80 4.58 -7.62 17.76
CA ASN A 80 3.26 -7.64 17.15
C ASN A 80 2.62 -9.03 17.22
N MET A 81 3.40 -10.09 16.94
CA MET A 81 2.94 -11.47 17.05
C MET A 81 2.60 -11.86 18.49
N VAL A 82 3.46 -11.51 19.46
CA VAL A 82 3.22 -11.80 20.88
C VAL A 82 1.99 -11.05 21.39
N ALA A 83 1.82 -9.77 21.02
CA ALA A 83 0.65 -9.00 21.39
C ALA A 83 -0.66 -9.63 20.86
N CYS A 84 -0.67 -10.08 19.59
CA CYS A 84 -1.82 -10.80 19.02
C CYS A 84 -2.06 -12.13 19.73
N GLN A 85 -1.00 -12.85 20.13
CA GLN A 85 -1.13 -14.10 20.91
C GLN A 85 -1.75 -13.85 22.27
N ILE A 86 -1.33 -12.82 23.00
CA ILE A 86 -1.88 -12.45 24.30
C ILE A 86 -3.35 -12.05 24.15
N ALA A 87 -3.67 -11.22 23.15
CA ALA A 87 -5.01 -10.80 22.84
C ALA A 87 -5.96 -11.98 22.58
N TYR A 88 -5.48 -12.98 21.87
CA TYR A 88 -6.23 -14.21 21.63
C TYR A 88 -6.41 -15.04 22.90
N THR A 89 -5.31 -15.30 23.62
CA THR A 89 -5.29 -16.28 24.70
C THR A 89 -5.95 -15.78 25.97
N LEU A 90 -5.73 -14.50 26.33
CA LEU A 90 -6.22 -13.94 27.59
C LEU A 90 -7.53 -13.17 27.43
N TYR A 91 -7.69 -12.45 26.31
CA TYR A 91 -8.80 -11.51 26.13
C TYR A 91 -9.80 -11.95 25.07
N HIS A 92 -9.49 -13.00 24.29
CA HIS A 92 -10.37 -13.54 23.24
C HIS A 92 -10.79 -12.46 22.22
N THR A 93 -9.92 -11.46 21.96
CA THR A 93 -10.21 -10.39 21.02
C THR A 93 -10.56 -10.95 19.64
N PRO A 94 -11.73 -10.57 19.05
CA PRO A 94 -12.24 -11.19 17.83
C PRO A 94 -11.32 -11.02 16.64
N THR A 95 -10.78 -9.81 16.44
CA THR A 95 -9.93 -9.50 15.26
C THR A 95 -8.57 -9.00 15.68
N LYS A 96 -7.53 -9.66 15.17
CA LYS A 96 -6.12 -9.32 15.43
C LYS A 96 -5.40 -9.03 14.12
N ILE A 97 -4.99 -7.78 13.96
CA ILE A 97 -4.23 -7.30 12.79
C ILE A 97 -2.79 -7.06 13.24
N GLY A 98 -1.84 -7.70 12.57
CA GLY A 98 -0.43 -7.58 12.91
C GLY A 98 0.41 -7.08 11.73
N ARG A 99 1.27 -6.09 11.99
CA ARG A 99 2.31 -5.68 11.04
C ARG A 99 3.43 -6.70 11.09
N ILE A 100 3.66 -7.39 9.97
CA ILE A 100 4.72 -8.38 9.78
C ILE A 100 5.51 -7.99 8.54
N ARG A 101 6.78 -7.65 8.72
CA ARG A 101 7.66 -7.15 7.66
C ARG A 101 8.61 -8.19 7.11
N SER A 102 9.03 -9.13 7.96
CA SER A 102 9.96 -10.18 7.57
C SER A 102 9.34 -11.11 6.53
N ALA A 103 10.04 -11.26 5.40
CA ALA A 103 9.65 -12.20 4.36
C ALA A 103 9.66 -13.66 4.88
N GLU A 104 10.55 -13.99 5.83
CA GLU A 104 10.64 -15.31 6.43
C GLU A 104 9.36 -15.67 7.17
N TYR A 105 8.83 -14.75 7.99
CA TYR A 105 7.54 -14.93 8.64
C TYR A 105 6.38 -14.99 7.63
N MET A 106 6.32 -14.04 6.70
CA MET A 106 5.23 -13.96 5.71
C MET A 106 5.13 -15.19 4.82
N ASN A 107 6.26 -15.78 4.45
CA ASN A 107 6.31 -16.99 3.61
C ASN A 107 5.99 -18.27 4.39
N THR A 108 6.07 -18.25 5.72
CA THR A 108 5.80 -19.41 6.58
C THR A 108 4.32 -19.47 6.99
N ARG A 109 3.45 -19.83 6.04
CA ARG A 109 1.98 -19.83 6.27
C ARG A 109 1.54 -20.65 7.49
N LYS A 110 2.23 -21.75 7.80
CA LYS A 110 1.93 -22.61 8.96
C LYS A 110 2.07 -21.89 10.30
N LEU A 111 2.91 -20.84 10.36
CA LEU A 111 3.12 -20.06 11.56
C LEU A 111 1.85 -19.30 11.99
N PHE A 112 0.96 -19.00 11.05
CA PHE A 112 -0.28 -18.25 11.26
C PHE A 112 -1.54 -19.09 11.08
N ALA A 113 -1.42 -20.40 11.26
CA ALA A 113 -2.56 -21.29 11.32
C ALA A 113 -3.36 -21.06 12.64
N GLN A 114 -4.60 -21.53 12.69
CA GLN A 114 -5.51 -21.28 13.83
C GLN A 114 -4.98 -21.77 15.17
N ASP A 115 -4.15 -22.79 15.15
CA ASP A 115 -3.52 -23.44 16.32
C ASP A 115 -2.09 -22.94 16.61
N ALA A 116 -1.64 -21.91 15.87
CA ALA A 116 -0.31 -21.34 16.04
C ALA A 116 -0.41 -19.85 16.48
N ILE A 117 0.22 -18.90 15.77
CA ILE A 117 0.16 -17.48 16.12
C ILE A 117 -1.10 -16.84 15.50
N PRO A 118 -2.08 -16.41 16.29
CA PRO A 118 -3.39 -15.99 15.83
C PRO A 118 -3.39 -14.53 15.32
N VAL A 119 -2.76 -14.30 14.19
CA VAL A 119 -2.85 -13.03 13.44
C VAL A 119 -3.81 -13.22 12.28
N ASP A 120 -5.00 -12.65 12.39
CA ASP A 120 -6.07 -12.82 11.40
C ASP A 120 -5.73 -12.09 10.10
N VAL A 121 -5.20 -10.87 10.22
CA VAL A 121 -4.76 -10.07 9.07
C VAL A 121 -3.31 -9.63 9.27
N ARG A 122 -2.46 -10.01 8.33
CA ARG A 122 -1.05 -9.59 8.30
C ARG A 122 -0.89 -8.45 7.33
N ILE A 123 -0.30 -7.35 7.77
CA ILE A 123 -0.03 -6.19 6.94
C ILE A 123 1.47 -5.91 6.88
N SER A 124 1.95 -5.61 5.68
CA SER A 124 3.28 -5.06 5.44
C SER A 124 3.11 -3.80 4.59
N PRO A 125 3.05 -2.61 5.21
CA PRO A 125 2.90 -1.35 4.48
C PRO A 125 3.96 -1.17 3.41
N GLU A 126 5.19 -1.60 3.68
CA GLU A 126 6.30 -1.53 2.73
C GLU A 126 6.06 -2.39 1.49
N GLN A 127 5.49 -3.57 1.66
CA GLN A 127 5.13 -4.45 0.56
C GLN A 127 3.99 -3.87 -0.28
N LEU A 128 2.94 -3.35 0.38
CA LEU A 128 1.82 -2.70 -0.32
C LEU A 128 2.28 -1.52 -1.18
N VAL A 129 3.20 -0.70 -0.67
CA VAL A 129 3.79 0.41 -1.43
C VAL A 129 4.59 -0.12 -2.64
N CYS A 130 5.41 -1.16 -2.45
CA CYS A 130 6.16 -1.77 -3.55
C CYS A 130 5.21 -2.32 -4.63
N GLU A 131 4.22 -3.11 -4.24
CA GLU A 131 3.22 -3.67 -5.17
C GLU A 131 2.48 -2.57 -5.94
N TYR A 132 2.11 -1.48 -5.26
CA TYR A 132 1.48 -0.34 -5.91
C TYR A 132 2.40 0.33 -6.94
N ILE A 133 3.68 0.57 -6.60
CA ILE A 133 4.66 1.15 -7.52
C ILE A 133 4.92 0.21 -8.71
N GLU A 134 5.04 -1.10 -8.48
CA GLU A 134 5.19 -2.10 -9.54
C GLU A 134 4.04 -2.03 -10.54
N GLN A 135 2.79 -1.90 -10.06
CA GLN A 135 1.63 -1.76 -10.92
C GLN A 135 1.68 -0.48 -11.77
N LEU A 136 2.12 0.65 -11.19
CA LEU A 136 2.29 1.90 -11.95
C LEU A 136 3.40 1.80 -13.01
N ILE A 137 4.47 1.07 -12.73
CA ILE A 137 5.56 0.80 -13.69
C ILE A 137 5.07 -0.12 -14.82
N LEU A 138 4.25 -1.12 -14.50
CA LEU A 138 3.67 -2.05 -15.48
C LEU A 138 2.64 -1.37 -16.40
N TYR A 139 1.93 -0.36 -15.89
CA TYR A 139 0.92 0.41 -16.62
C TYR A 139 1.27 1.91 -16.65
N PRO A 140 2.29 2.31 -17.44
CA PRO A 140 2.70 3.71 -17.52
C PRO A 140 1.54 4.61 -17.93
N GLY A 141 1.36 5.70 -17.19
CA GLY A 141 0.25 6.62 -17.37
C GLY A 141 -1.06 6.24 -16.64
N ALA A 142 -1.09 5.13 -15.93
CA ALA A 142 -2.15 4.89 -14.97
C ALA A 142 -2.01 5.83 -13.77
N LEU A 143 -3.12 6.34 -13.26
CA LEU A 143 -3.21 7.11 -12.00
C LEU A 143 -3.30 6.17 -10.81
N GLN A 144 -3.98 5.04 -11.01
CA GLN A 144 -4.22 4.05 -9.99
C GLN A 144 -4.43 2.68 -10.63
N VAL A 145 -3.95 1.62 -9.98
CA VAL A 145 -4.21 0.23 -10.35
C VAL A 145 -4.51 -0.55 -9.08
N LEU A 146 -5.67 -1.18 -9.00
CA LEU A 146 -6.10 -2.00 -7.86
C LEU A 146 -6.52 -3.39 -8.36
N ASP A 147 -5.98 -4.41 -7.73
CA ASP A 147 -6.31 -5.81 -8.02
C ASP A 147 -7.55 -6.28 -7.23
N PHE A 148 -8.43 -7.02 -7.91
CA PHE A 148 -9.58 -7.72 -7.34
C PHE A 148 -9.59 -9.18 -7.77
N ALA A 149 -10.29 -10.02 -7.01
CA ALA A 149 -10.47 -11.44 -7.32
C ALA A 149 -9.13 -12.15 -7.59
N ASP A 150 -8.16 -12.00 -6.67
CA ASP A 150 -6.82 -12.56 -6.75
C ASP A 150 -6.06 -12.14 -8.02
N GLY A 151 -6.20 -10.87 -8.41
CA GLY A 151 -5.53 -10.27 -9.56
C GLY A 151 -6.12 -10.65 -10.93
N ARG A 152 -7.27 -11.31 -10.97
CA ARG A 152 -7.96 -11.64 -12.23
C ARG A 152 -8.65 -10.44 -12.85
N VAL A 153 -9.12 -9.52 -12.01
CA VAL A 153 -9.84 -8.29 -12.39
C VAL A 153 -9.10 -7.10 -11.82
N ARG A 154 -9.03 -6.01 -12.57
CA ARG A 154 -8.38 -4.76 -12.18
C ARG A 154 -9.29 -3.56 -12.32
N LEU A 155 -9.28 -2.69 -11.32
CA LEU A 155 -9.74 -1.32 -11.45
C LEU A 155 -8.53 -0.45 -11.81
N VAL A 156 -8.61 0.25 -12.91
CA VAL A 156 -7.54 1.14 -13.39
C VAL A 156 -8.11 2.54 -13.59
N GLY A 157 -7.47 3.52 -13.01
CA GLY A 157 -7.70 4.94 -13.27
C GLY A 157 -6.67 5.47 -14.26
N ALA A 158 -7.12 6.19 -15.30
CA ALA A 158 -6.23 6.84 -16.24
C ALA A 158 -6.81 8.21 -16.63
N ARG A 159 -5.93 9.18 -16.91
CA ARG A 159 -6.35 10.49 -17.43
C ARG A 159 -6.54 10.41 -18.94
N ALA A 160 -7.72 10.81 -19.40
CA ALA A 160 -8.06 10.85 -20.80
C ALA A 160 -7.20 11.89 -21.56
N ASP A 161 -6.67 11.47 -22.68
CA ASP A 161 -5.77 12.27 -23.55
C ASP A 161 -6.37 12.25 -24.96
N HIS A 162 -6.29 13.36 -25.70
CA HIS A 162 -6.86 13.51 -27.04
C HIS A 162 -6.49 12.41 -28.05
N ARG A 163 -5.52 11.56 -27.73
CA ARG A 163 -5.08 10.42 -28.56
C ARG A 163 -5.76 9.11 -28.20
N GLY A 164 -6.63 9.10 -27.19
CA GLY A 164 -7.48 7.96 -26.86
C GLY A 164 -8.68 7.86 -27.81
N SER A 165 -8.94 6.66 -28.34
CA SER A 165 -9.98 6.45 -29.36
C SER A 165 -11.39 6.79 -28.88
N LEU A 166 -11.65 6.65 -27.57
CA LEU A 166 -12.95 6.91 -26.96
C LEU A 166 -13.13 8.39 -26.55
N VAL A 167 -12.06 9.19 -26.58
CA VAL A 167 -12.13 10.61 -26.20
C VAL A 167 -12.92 11.40 -27.26
N GLY A 168 -13.91 12.17 -26.82
CA GLY A 168 -14.88 12.86 -27.67
C GLY A 168 -16.04 11.98 -28.13
N GLN A 169 -16.09 10.70 -27.73
CA GLN A 169 -17.14 9.76 -28.10
C GLN A 169 -17.96 9.34 -26.88
N LYS A 170 -19.15 8.77 -27.14
CA LYS A 170 -20.00 8.18 -26.09
C LYS A 170 -19.39 6.87 -25.58
N ILE A 171 -19.57 6.59 -24.30
CA ILE A 171 -19.12 5.30 -23.70
C ILE A 171 -19.70 4.10 -24.44
N ALA A 172 -20.91 4.21 -24.99
CA ALA A 172 -21.53 3.12 -25.76
C ALA A 172 -20.67 2.64 -26.93
N ALA A 173 -19.86 3.53 -27.56
CA ALA A 173 -18.96 3.18 -28.65
C ALA A 173 -17.83 2.21 -28.24
N LEU A 174 -17.56 2.08 -26.95
CA LEU A 174 -16.54 1.15 -26.43
C LEU A 174 -16.77 -0.30 -26.90
N LYS A 175 -18.04 -0.72 -26.97
CA LYS A 175 -18.39 -2.09 -27.44
C LYS A 175 -18.04 -2.32 -28.91
N ASP A 176 -18.10 -1.27 -29.72
CA ASP A 176 -17.76 -1.34 -31.14
C ASP A 176 -16.23 -1.34 -31.35
N HIS A 177 -15.52 -0.58 -30.51
CA HIS A 177 -14.06 -0.51 -30.58
C HIS A 177 -13.35 -1.80 -30.09
N ILE A 178 -13.84 -2.36 -28.97
CA ILE A 178 -13.22 -3.51 -28.30
C ILE A 178 -14.23 -4.62 -27.97
N PRO A 179 -14.90 -5.23 -28.99
CA PRO A 179 -16.05 -6.11 -28.79
C PRO A 179 -15.73 -7.41 -28.04
N ASN A 180 -14.47 -7.85 -28.04
CA ASN A 180 -14.03 -9.11 -27.42
C ASN A 180 -13.39 -8.95 -26.06
N THR A 181 -13.57 -7.80 -25.41
CA THR A 181 -12.97 -7.53 -24.11
C THR A 181 -14.07 -7.47 -23.02
N GLU A 182 -13.71 -7.98 -21.84
CA GLU A 182 -14.60 -7.93 -20.68
C GLU A 182 -14.18 -6.77 -19.77
N GLY A 183 -15.07 -5.79 -19.65
CA GLY A 183 -14.86 -4.66 -18.76
C GLY A 183 -15.88 -3.55 -18.97
N ARG A 184 -15.79 -2.54 -18.14
CA ARG A 184 -16.65 -1.35 -18.21
C ARG A 184 -16.03 -0.15 -17.52
N ILE A 185 -16.44 1.04 -17.91
CA ILE A 185 -16.14 2.27 -17.18
C ILE A 185 -17.00 2.29 -15.92
N ALA A 186 -16.32 2.45 -14.77
CA ALA A 186 -16.92 2.40 -13.44
C ALA A 186 -17.20 3.79 -12.88
N ALA A 187 -16.32 4.76 -13.13
CA ALA A 187 -16.45 6.13 -12.68
C ALA A 187 -15.68 7.08 -13.60
N ILE A 188 -16.12 8.34 -13.63
CA ILE A 188 -15.40 9.43 -14.28
C ILE A 188 -15.33 10.60 -13.30
N TYR A 189 -14.17 11.24 -13.19
CA TYR A 189 -14.02 12.50 -12.49
C TYR A 189 -13.63 13.58 -13.49
N ARG A 190 -14.42 14.65 -13.51
CA ARG A 190 -14.20 15.84 -14.35
C ARG A 190 -14.11 17.06 -13.44
N ASP A 191 -13.00 17.77 -13.50
CA ASP A 191 -12.74 18.94 -12.65
C ASP A 191 -12.95 18.64 -11.14
N GLY A 192 -12.51 17.46 -10.71
CA GLY A 192 -12.64 16.98 -9.31
C GLY A 192 -14.04 16.55 -8.89
N LYS A 193 -15.02 16.53 -9.81
CA LYS A 193 -16.40 16.09 -9.54
C LYS A 193 -16.67 14.71 -10.11
N SER A 194 -17.23 13.83 -9.30
CA SER A 194 -17.65 12.50 -9.74
C SER A 194 -18.85 12.59 -10.68
N LEU A 195 -18.78 11.92 -11.82
CA LEU A 195 -19.88 11.71 -12.76
C LEU A 195 -20.23 10.22 -12.75
N LYS A 196 -21.54 9.93 -12.70
CA LYS A 196 -22.01 8.55 -12.88
C LYS A 196 -22.04 8.25 -14.38
N PRO A 197 -21.17 7.34 -14.88
CA PRO A 197 -21.11 7.04 -16.31
C PRO A 197 -22.33 6.23 -16.75
N ASP A 198 -22.84 6.56 -17.93
CA ASP A 198 -23.81 5.79 -18.68
C ASP A 198 -23.39 5.68 -20.15
N GLY A 199 -24.16 4.97 -20.97
CA GLY A 199 -23.85 4.78 -22.39
C GLY A 199 -23.77 6.05 -23.21
N ASP A 200 -24.52 7.10 -22.83
CA ASP A 200 -24.58 8.39 -23.52
C ASP A 200 -23.53 9.40 -23.03
N THR A 201 -22.85 9.08 -21.92
CA THR A 201 -21.77 9.93 -21.38
C THR A 201 -20.63 10.04 -22.36
N ILE A 202 -20.21 11.28 -22.68
CA ILE A 202 -19.05 11.56 -23.54
C ILE A 202 -17.81 11.76 -22.68
N ILE A 203 -16.73 11.08 -23.02
CA ILE A 203 -15.43 11.26 -22.38
C ILE A 203 -14.75 12.48 -22.96
N HIS A 204 -14.30 13.40 -22.10
CA HIS A 204 -13.55 14.58 -22.49
C HIS A 204 -12.06 14.41 -22.18
N GLU A 205 -11.23 15.14 -22.94
CA GLU A 205 -9.81 15.26 -22.59
C GLU A 205 -9.66 15.84 -21.18
N GLY A 206 -8.77 15.25 -20.39
CA GLY A 206 -8.53 15.62 -19.01
C GLY A 206 -9.39 14.88 -17.97
N ASP A 207 -10.45 14.18 -18.40
CA ASP A 207 -11.25 13.34 -17.49
C ASP A 207 -10.35 12.27 -16.84
N GLU A 208 -10.56 12.02 -15.56
CA GLU A 208 -10.00 10.84 -14.88
C GLU A 208 -11.02 9.69 -15.01
N VAL A 209 -10.70 8.74 -15.87
CA VAL A 209 -11.56 7.62 -16.20
C VAL A 209 -11.13 6.38 -15.45
N PHE A 210 -12.04 5.82 -14.65
CA PHE A 210 -11.83 4.57 -13.94
C PHE A 210 -12.61 3.46 -14.63
N PHE A 211 -11.92 2.40 -15.00
CA PHE A 211 -12.53 1.24 -15.61
C PHE A 211 -12.17 -0.05 -14.88
N ILE A 212 -13.06 -1.03 -14.94
CA ILE A 212 -12.82 -2.39 -14.46
C ILE A 212 -12.69 -3.30 -15.68
N ALA A 213 -11.60 -4.08 -15.74
CA ALA A 213 -11.35 -5.01 -16.82
C ALA A 213 -10.66 -6.28 -16.33
N ALA A 214 -10.74 -7.36 -17.11
CA ALA A 214 -9.90 -8.52 -16.91
C ALA A 214 -8.42 -8.12 -17.06
N ARG A 215 -7.53 -8.75 -16.28
CA ARG A 215 -6.10 -8.41 -16.24
C ARG A 215 -5.45 -8.31 -17.64
N GLN A 216 -5.82 -9.24 -18.53
CA GLN A 216 -5.30 -9.29 -19.89
C GLN A 216 -5.79 -8.13 -20.77
N ASP A 217 -6.95 -7.55 -20.47
CA ASP A 217 -7.60 -6.52 -21.27
C ASP A 217 -7.29 -5.09 -20.82
N VAL A 218 -6.60 -4.91 -19.67
CA VAL A 218 -6.28 -3.59 -19.09
C VAL A 218 -5.62 -2.66 -20.11
N ARG A 219 -4.60 -3.15 -20.85
CA ARG A 219 -3.89 -2.31 -21.83
C ARG A 219 -4.77 -1.91 -23.01
N VAL A 220 -5.68 -2.77 -23.42
CA VAL A 220 -6.65 -2.47 -24.48
C VAL A 220 -7.62 -1.38 -24.03
N PHE A 221 -8.16 -1.47 -22.80
CA PHE A 221 -8.98 -0.40 -22.22
C PHE A 221 -8.22 0.92 -22.06
N MET A 222 -6.96 0.86 -21.61
CA MET A 222 -6.14 2.06 -21.50
C MET A 222 -5.95 2.76 -22.85
N SER A 223 -5.78 2.00 -23.95
CA SER A 223 -5.60 2.57 -25.29
C SER A 223 -6.85 3.31 -25.80
N GLU A 224 -8.04 2.96 -25.29
CA GLU A 224 -9.28 3.68 -25.59
C GLU A 224 -9.33 5.05 -24.92
N VAL A 225 -8.69 5.20 -23.77
CA VAL A 225 -8.73 6.42 -22.95
C VAL A 225 -7.54 7.35 -23.24
N ARG A 226 -6.37 6.75 -23.58
CA ARG A 226 -5.14 7.49 -23.82
C ARG A 226 -4.17 6.72 -24.72
N LYS A 227 -3.21 7.43 -25.33
CA LYS A 227 -2.09 6.74 -25.97
C LYS A 227 -1.31 5.93 -24.94
N LEU A 228 -1.05 4.66 -25.25
CA LEU A 228 -0.18 3.83 -24.44
C LEU A 228 1.26 4.33 -24.52
N GLU A 229 1.90 4.42 -23.37
CA GLU A 229 3.33 4.70 -23.26
C GLU A 229 4.14 3.42 -23.42
N ASP A 230 5.40 3.58 -23.85
CA ASP A 230 6.33 2.45 -23.92
C ASP A 230 6.57 1.86 -22.52
N PRO A 231 6.80 0.55 -22.43
CA PRO A 231 7.14 -0.07 -21.16
C PRO A 231 8.38 0.58 -20.53
N VAL A 232 8.30 0.83 -19.24
CA VAL A 232 9.44 1.34 -18.46
C VAL A 232 10.58 0.32 -18.51
N LYS A 233 11.75 0.73 -18.98
CA LYS A 233 12.93 -0.13 -19.09
C LYS A 233 13.96 0.15 -17.99
N ARG A 234 14.08 1.40 -17.56
CA ARG A 234 15.06 1.86 -16.58
C ARG A 234 14.36 2.51 -15.39
N VAL A 235 14.77 2.12 -14.19
CA VAL A 235 14.23 2.64 -12.92
C VAL A 235 15.39 3.08 -12.06
N VAL A 236 15.34 4.33 -11.59
CA VAL A 236 16.26 4.85 -10.59
C VAL A 236 15.52 5.00 -9.26
N ILE A 237 16.06 4.41 -8.22
CA ILE A 237 15.50 4.42 -6.87
C ILE A 237 16.39 5.31 -6.00
N ALA A 238 15.83 6.39 -5.47
CA ALA A 238 16.49 7.27 -4.52
C ALA A 238 16.30 6.75 -3.10
N GLY A 239 17.37 6.22 -2.51
CA GLY A 239 17.39 5.67 -1.16
C GLY A 239 17.30 4.14 -1.11
N GLY A 240 18.29 3.54 -0.45
CA GLY A 240 18.38 2.11 -0.17
C GLY A 240 17.65 1.69 1.13
N GLY A 241 16.51 2.32 1.46
CA GLY A 241 15.66 1.93 2.59
C GLY A 241 14.95 0.59 2.33
N ASN A 242 14.14 0.16 3.30
CA ASN A 242 13.41 -1.13 3.20
C ASN A 242 12.52 -1.20 1.94
N ILE A 243 11.86 -0.09 1.60
CA ILE A 243 11.04 0.01 0.38
C ILE A 243 11.93 -0.04 -0.87
N GLY A 244 13.02 0.76 -0.90
CA GLY A 244 13.91 0.84 -2.05
C GLY A 244 14.55 -0.49 -2.42
N VAL A 245 15.08 -1.22 -1.44
CA VAL A 245 15.67 -2.54 -1.64
C VAL A 245 14.62 -3.56 -2.09
N ARG A 246 13.46 -3.59 -1.44
CA ARG A 246 12.36 -4.50 -1.81
C ARG A 246 11.88 -4.25 -3.23
N LEU A 247 11.70 -2.97 -3.60
CA LEU A 247 11.31 -2.58 -4.94
C LEU A 247 12.36 -2.96 -5.99
N ALA A 248 13.65 -2.77 -5.67
CA ALA A 248 14.74 -3.18 -6.55
C ALA A 248 14.75 -4.70 -6.80
N LEU A 249 14.60 -5.51 -5.74
CA LEU A 249 14.49 -6.97 -5.85
C LEU A 249 13.31 -7.41 -6.73
N ALA A 250 12.17 -6.73 -6.62
CA ALA A 250 10.99 -7.03 -7.43
C ALA A 250 11.18 -6.67 -8.91
N LEU A 251 11.86 -5.55 -9.19
CA LEU A 251 11.99 -5.02 -10.54
C LEU A 251 13.24 -5.50 -11.30
N GLU A 252 14.32 -5.92 -10.62
CA GLU A 252 15.61 -6.21 -11.27
C GLU A 252 15.58 -7.37 -12.29
N GLN A 253 14.52 -8.19 -12.28
CA GLN A 253 14.37 -9.27 -13.26
C GLN A 253 13.80 -8.78 -14.59
N THR A 254 13.02 -7.69 -14.57
CA THR A 254 12.30 -7.15 -15.74
C THR A 254 12.79 -5.79 -16.19
N ASN A 255 13.44 -5.04 -15.31
CA ASN A 255 13.89 -3.67 -15.54
C ASN A 255 15.40 -3.53 -15.24
N GLN A 256 16.03 -2.54 -15.83
CA GLN A 256 17.34 -2.06 -15.41
C GLN A 256 17.17 -1.15 -14.20
N VAL A 257 17.61 -1.59 -13.04
CA VAL A 257 17.43 -0.88 -11.78
C VAL A 257 18.74 -0.30 -11.28
N LYS A 258 18.72 0.97 -10.86
CA LYS A 258 19.80 1.62 -10.12
C LYS A 258 19.26 2.10 -8.77
N ILE A 259 20.02 1.90 -7.70
CA ILE A 259 19.76 2.50 -6.38
C ILE A 259 20.85 3.52 -6.08
N ILE A 260 20.48 4.72 -5.64
CA ILE A 260 21.40 5.72 -5.12
C ILE A 260 21.24 5.78 -3.61
N GLU A 261 22.29 5.45 -2.88
CA GLU A 261 22.31 5.43 -1.40
C GLU A 261 23.47 6.29 -0.87
N ARG A 262 23.16 7.17 0.10
CA ARG A 262 24.17 8.09 0.67
C ARG A 262 25.17 7.40 1.60
N ASN A 263 24.73 6.39 2.34
CA ASN A 263 25.59 5.68 3.29
C ASN A 263 26.37 4.56 2.57
N PRO A 264 27.72 4.64 2.52
CA PRO A 264 28.55 3.67 1.81
C PRO A 264 28.46 2.25 2.38
N GLU A 265 28.36 2.10 3.72
CA GLU A 265 28.26 0.78 4.36
C GLU A 265 26.92 0.12 4.00
N ARG A 266 25.84 0.92 4.02
CA ARG A 266 24.51 0.45 3.61
C ARG A 266 24.46 0.10 2.13
N ALA A 267 25.06 0.92 1.26
CA ALA A 267 25.15 0.66 -0.18
C ALA A 267 25.85 -0.68 -0.46
N ARG A 268 26.95 -0.97 0.27
CA ARG A 268 27.64 -2.25 0.19
C ARG A 268 26.74 -3.42 0.61
N ALA A 269 26.10 -3.32 1.77
CA ALA A 269 25.20 -4.36 2.27
C ALA A 269 24.01 -4.62 1.31
N ILE A 270 23.49 -3.58 0.65
CA ILE A 270 22.42 -3.69 -0.36
C ILE A 270 22.95 -4.37 -1.61
N SER A 271 24.15 -4.01 -2.07
CA SER A 271 24.76 -4.61 -3.26
C SER A 271 24.98 -6.12 -3.12
N GLU A 272 25.18 -6.61 -1.89
CA GLU A 272 25.31 -8.05 -1.61
C GLU A 272 23.95 -8.80 -1.68
N GLN A 273 22.83 -8.09 -1.55
CA GLN A 273 21.48 -8.66 -1.59
C GLN A 273 20.88 -8.67 -3.01
N LEU A 274 21.35 -7.81 -3.89
CA LEU A 274 20.83 -7.65 -5.25
C LEU A 274 21.66 -8.45 -6.25
N ASN A 275 21.00 -8.96 -7.31
CA ASN A 275 21.66 -9.79 -8.30
C ASN A 275 21.98 -9.02 -9.60
N LYS A 276 21.12 -8.09 -10.02
CA LYS A 276 21.25 -7.36 -11.30
C LYS A 276 21.22 -5.85 -11.13
N ALA A 277 20.59 -5.36 -10.05
CA ALA A 277 20.49 -3.93 -9.82
C ALA A 277 21.86 -3.33 -9.46
N ILE A 278 22.13 -2.12 -9.93
CA ILE A 278 23.37 -1.38 -9.66
C ILE A 278 23.14 -0.49 -8.44
N VAL A 279 24.06 -0.54 -7.47
CA VAL A 279 24.01 0.32 -6.30
C VAL A 279 25.14 1.36 -6.40
N LEU A 280 24.76 2.63 -6.37
CA LEU A 280 25.67 3.76 -6.41
C LEU A 280 25.69 4.46 -5.04
N VAL A 281 26.89 4.83 -4.59
CA VAL A 281 27.03 5.69 -3.41
C VAL A 281 26.98 7.15 -3.86
N GLY A 282 25.99 7.90 -3.38
CA GLY A 282 25.83 9.30 -3.76
C GLY A 282 24.58 9.94 -3.20
N ASP A 283 24.41 11.21 -3.50
CA ASP A 283 23.19 11.95 -3.23
C ASP A 283 22.29 11.95 -4.47
N ALA A 284 21.06 11.47 -4.31
CA ALA A 284 20.08 11.48 -5.42
C ALA A 284 19.60 12.89 -5.83
N ALA A 285 19.94 13.93 -5.04
CA ALA A 285 19.73 15.32 -5.41
C ALA A 285 20.87 15.89 -6.27
N ASP A 286 21.98 15.15 -6.42
CA ASP A 286 23.12 15.56 -7.22
C ASP A 286 23.01 15.01 -8.66
N GLU A 287 23.11 15.92 -9.63
CA GLU A 287 22.98 15.61 -11.06
C GLU A 287 24.04 14.63 -11.56
N GLU A 288 25.26 14.66 -11.02
CA GLU A 288 26.33 13.72 -11.37
C GLU A 288 25.96 12.29 -10.93
N SER A 289 25.37 12.14 -9.73
CA SER A 289 24.92 10.84 -9.21
C SER A 289 23.78 10.24 -10.04
N LEU A 290 22.88 11.06 -10.57
CA LEU A 290 21.77 10.63 -11.43
C LEU A 290 22.24 10.19 -12.82
N ASN A 291 23.25 10.84 -13.37
CA ASN A 291 23.77 10.59 -14.71
C ASN A 291 24.90 9.56 -14.76
N ALA A 292 25.34 9.03 -13.63
CA ALA A 292 26.36 7.99 -13.58
C ALA A 292 25.94 6.76 -14.42
N PRO A 293 26.85 6.18 -15.22
CA PRO A 293 26.57 5.13 -16.21
C PRO A 293 26.04 3.82 -15.59
#